data_47e7baf410e734214498037be5319349
#
_entry.id   47e7baf410e734214498037be5319349
#
_cell.length_a   1.000
_cell.length_b   1.000
_cell.length_c   1.000
_cell.angle_alpha   90.00
_cell.angle_beta   90.00
_cell.angle_gamma   90.00
#
_symmetry.space_group_name_H-M   'P 1'
#
loop_
_entity.id
_entity.type
_entity.pdbx_description
1 polymer ?
#
loop_
_entity_poly.entity_id
_entity_poly.type
_entity_poly.pdbx_seq_one_letter_code
_entity_poly.pdbx_strand_id
1 'polypeptide(L)'
;MKKPFTLIELLVVIGIIGILAAMLMPALAKAREKADQTDCINNQKQLGMAFVLYGNDHKDWFPSYTDGSGGAKKEGGWVYYDGFPCPTKGNFDVTRGILYPYTKSRQVYICRSDHTGSKVSYGANSDTKDSKFSQVDNPTGTPLLLEEGSTKETTNDGFFNIDYTPKDYIVNRHQKGSVYSFCDGHVSWERWSDKEVWAKCDFAEPITNF
;
A
#
# COMPACT_ATOMS: atom_id res chain seq x y z
N MET A 1 -13.56 -56.23 -24.54
CA MET A 1 -12.32 -56.36 -23.75
C MET A 1 -11.72 -54.98 -23.62
N LYS A 2 -11.54 -54.46 -22.41
CA LYS A 2 -10.81 -53.20 -22.16
C LYS A 2 -9.31 -53.47 -22.28
N LYS A 3 -8.59 -52.69 -23.09
CA LYS A 3 -7.14 -52.80 -23.19
C LYS A 3 -6.52 -52.41 -21.83
N PRO A 4 -5.57 -53.16 -21.28
CA PRO A 4 -4.88 -52.74 -20.05
C PRO A 4 -4.01 -51.53 -20.33
N PHE A 5 -4.09 -50.53 -19.41
CA PHE A 5 -3.28 -49.31 -19.48
C PHE A 5 -1.82 -49.64 -19.08
N THR A 6 -0.88 -49.22 -19.90
CA THR A 6 0.54 -49.51 -19.64
C THR A 6 1.19 -48.43 -18.78
N LEU A 7 2.18 -48.81 -18.00
CA LEU A 7 2.96 -47.91 -17.12
C LEU A 7 3.66 -46.82 -17.96
N ILE A 8 4.08 -47.15 -19.20
CA ILE A 8 4.76 -46.22 -20.08
C ILE A 8 3.80 -45.15 -20.63
N GLU A 9 2.55 -45.51 -20.94
CA GLU A 9 1.53 -44.54 -21.36
C GLU A 9 1.26 -43.50 -20.25
N LEU A 10 1.20 -43.93 -18.99
CA LEU A 10 1.06 -43.04 -17.86
C LEU A 10 2.28 -42.13 -17.69
N LEU A 11 3.49 -42.68 -17.80
CA LEU A 11 4.75 -41.94 -17.60
C LEU A 11 4.92 -40.84 -18.67
N VAL A 12 4.59 -41.14 -19.93
CA VAL A 12 4.65 -40.14 -21.02
C VAL A 12 3.66 -39.01 -20.80
N VAL A 13 2.44 -39.30 -20.35
CA VAL A 13 1.43 -38.27 -20.06
C VAL A 13 1.86 -37.33 -18.94
N ILE A 14 2.33 -37.87 -17.81
CA ILE A 14 2.82 -37.01 -16.70
C ILE A 14 4.06 -36.23 -17.12
N GLY A 15 4.91 -36.78 -17.98
CA GLY A 15 6.08 -36.09 -18.53
C GLY A 15 5.67 -34.87 -19.36
N ILE A 16 4.69 -35.02 -20.25
CA ILE A 16 4.19 -33.92 -21.08
C ILE A 16 3.54 -32.85 -20.19
N ILE A 17 2.69 -33.26 -19.22
CA ILE A 17 2.06 -32.33 -18.28
C ILE A 17 3.12 -31.56 -17.48
N GLY A 18 4.18 -32.23 -17.03
CA GLY A 18 5.30 -31.62 -16.30
C GLY A 18 6.01 -30.54 -17.11
N ILE A 19 6.30 -30.81 -18.39
CA ILE A 19 6.92 -29.83 -19.30
C ILE A 19 6.02 -28.61 -19.51
N LEU A 20 4.73 -28.83 -19.79
CA LEU A 20 3.77 -27.76 -20.00
C LEU A 20 3.59 -26.90 -18.73
N ALA A 21 3.48 -27.53 -17.55
CA ALA A 21 3.38 -26.84 -16.28
C ALA A 21 4.63 -25.99 -15.98
N ALA A 22 5.82 -26.52 -16.25
CA ALA A 22 7.07 -25.80 -16.03
C ALA A 22 7.16 -24.50 -16.86
N MET A 23 6.61 -24.49 -18.07
CA MET A 23 6.55 -23.30 -18.92
C MET A 23 5.50 -22.28 -18.45
N LEU A 24 4.39 -22.76 -17.87
CA LEU A 24 3.29 -21.90 -17.41
C LEU A 24 3.58 -21.22 -16.07
N MET A 25 4.32 -21.84 -15.15
CA MET A 25 4.58 -21.30 -13.81
C MET A 25 5.17 -19.88 -13.80
N PRO A 26 6.22 -19.55 -14.60
CA PRO A 26 6.78 -18.20 -14.62
C PRO A 26 5.79 -17.13 -15.14
N ALA A 27 4.99 -17.50 -16.12
CA ALA A 27 3.98 -16.60 -16.67
C ALA A 27 2.85 -16.33 -15.66
N LEU A 28 2.40 -17.37 -14.96
CA LEU A 28 1.37 -17.26 -13.92
C LEU A 28 1.84 -16.41 -12.72
N ALA A 29 3.10 -16.57 -12.31
CA ALA A 29 3.69 -15.76 -11.24
C ALA A 29 3.65 -14.26 -11.59
N LYS A 30 4.08 -13.88 -12.81
CA LYS A 30 4.03 -12.48 -13.29
C LYS A 30 2.60 -11.95 -13.41
N ALA A 31 1.67 -12.78 -13.88
CA ALA A 31 0.26 -12.40 -13.98
C ALA A 31 -0.36 -12.14 -12.61
N ARG A 32 -0.03 -12.97 -11.60
CA ARG A 32 -0.47 -12.79 -10.23
C ARG A 32 0.08 -11.50 -9.63
N GLU A 33 1.37 -11.24 -9.79
CA GLU A 33 2.00 -10.01 -9.31
C GLU A 33 1.35 -8.75 -9.91
N LYS A 34 1.00 -8.81 -11.21
CA LYS A 34 0.28 -7.72 -11.88
C LYS A 34 -1.15 -7.54 -11.37
N ALA A 35 -1.83 -8.63 -11.04
CA ALA A 35 -3.15 -8.59 -10.42
C ALA A 35 -3.07 -7.96 -9.02
N ASP A 36 -2.11 -8.36 -8.19
CA ASP A 36 -1.90 -7.80 -6.85
C ASP A 36 -1.55 -6.29 -6.92
N GLN A 37 -0.79 -5.85 -7.93
CA GLN A 37 -0.54 -4.43 -8.21
C GLN A 37 -1.84 -3.69 -8.56
N THR A 38 -2.69 -4.27 -9.39
CA THR A 38 -3.96 -3.66 -9.79
C THR A 38 -4.91 -3.54 -8.61
N ASP A 39 -4.96 -4.56 -7.75
CA ASP A 39 -5.73 -4.52 -6.50
C ASP A 39 -5.24 -3.38 -5.59
N CYS A 40 -3.93 -3.18 -5.47
CA CYS A 40 -3.35 -2.09 -4.67
C CYS A 40 -3.70 -0.71 -5.24
N ILE A 41 -3.64 -0.53 -6.57
CA ILE A 41 -4.09 0.70 -7.25
C ILE A 41 -5.57 0.99 -6.92
N ASN A 42 -6.43 -0.03 -7.00
CA ASN A 42 -7.84 0.12 -6.69
C ASN A 42 -8.09 0.45 -5.21
N ASN A 43 -7.33 -0.16 -4.31
CA ASN A 43 -7.41 0.13 -2.87
C ASN A 43 -7.02 1.58 -2.59
N GLN A 44 -5.90 2.04 -3.10
CA GLN A 44 -5.47 3.43 -2.93
C GLN A 44 -6.44 4.43 -3.56
N LYS A 45 -7.05 4.07 -4.71
CA LYS A 45 -8.10 4.90 -5.32
C LYS A 45 -9.33 5.02 -4.43
N GLN A 46 -9.76 3.95 -3.81
CA GLN A 46 -10.89 3.96 -2.87
C GLN A 46 -10.57 4.77 -1.61
N LEU A 47 -9.35 4.62 -1.07
CA LEU A 47 -8.89 5.42 0.06
C LEU A 47 -8.80 6.90 -0.31
N GLY A 48 -8.15 7.25 -1.43
CA GLY A 48 -8.08 8.63 -1.92
C GLY A 48 -9.45 9.27 -2.08
N MET A 49 -10.42 8.52 -2.63
CA MET A 49 -11.82 8.98 -2.71
C MET A 49 -12.43 9.20 -1.31
N ALA A 50 -12.13 8.35 -0.33
CA ALA A 50 -12.59 8.53 1.04
C ALA A 50 -12.01 9.79 1.69
N PHE A 51 -10.74 10.13 1.41
CA PHE A 51 -10.13 11.41 1.82
C PHE A 51 -10.88 12.61 1.22
N VAL A 52 -11.17 12.59 -0.07
CA VAL A 52 -11.91 13.66 -0.75
C VAL A 52 -13.33 13.80 -0.18
N LEU A 53 -14.04 12.70 0.03
CA LEU A 53 -15.37 12.72 0.63
C LEU A 53 -15.35 13.28 2.06
N TYR A 54 -14.34 12.90 2.85
CA TYR A 54 -14.15 13.48 4.17
C TYR A 54 -13.92 14.99 4.08
N GLY A 55 -13.07 15.48 3.18
CA GLY A 55 -12.81 16.89 2.97
C GLY A 55 -14.08 17.67 2.63
N ASN A 56 -14.93 17.13 1.76
CA ASN A 56 -16.22 17.74 1.41
C ASN A 56 -17.14 17.93 2.63
N ASP A 57 -17.16 16.94 3.54
CA ASP A 57 -17.98 17.00 4.75
C ASP A 57 -17.36 17.87 5.86
N HIS A 58 -16.02 18.09 5.81
CA HIS A 58 -15.24 18.74 6.86
C HIS A 58 -14.57 20.05 6.40
N LYS A 59 -15.25 20.88 5.60
CA LYS A 59 -14.80 22.22 5.21
C LYS A 59 -13.43 22.23 4.53
N ASP A 60 -13.21 21.26 3.66
CA ASP A 60 -11.99 21.12 2.86
C ASP A 60 -10.74 20.64 3.63
N TRP A 61 -10.86 20.27 4.90
CA TRP A 61 -9.74 19.78 5.69
C TRP A 61 -9.38 18.33 5.35
N PHE A 62 -8.07 18.03 5.31
CA PHE A 62 -7.62 16.64 5.33
C PHE A 62 -8.01 15.96 6.64
N PRO A 63 -8.23 14.61 6.62
CA PRO A 63 -8.34 13.83 7.84
C PRO A 63 -7.14 14.06 8.76
N SER A 64 -7.36 14.12 10.07
CA SER A 64 -6.26 14.20 11.03
C SER A 64 -5.42 12.92 11.02
N TYR A 65 -4.14 13.05 11.31
CA TYR A 65 -3.21 11.94 11.45
C TYR A 65 -2.78 11.82 12.91
N THR A 66 -2.88 10.62 13.45
CA THR A 66 -2.30 10.28 14.76
C THR A 66 -0.96 9.61 14.48
N ASP A 67 0.13 10.22 14.94
CA ASP A 67 1.49 9.83 14.61
C ASP A 67 2.30 9.35 15.83
N GLY A 68 3.20 8.41 15.60
CA GLY A 68 4.17 7.91 16.53
C GLY A 68 3.61 7.39 17.85
N SER A 69 4.44 7.35 18.87
CA SER A 69 4.04 6.88 20.21
C SER A 69 2.96 7.76 20.84
N GLY A 70 2.94 9.04 20.49
CA GLY A 70 1.94 10.02 20.93
C GLY A 70 0.56 9.80 20.33
N GLY A 71 0.46 9.13 19.17
CA GLY A 71 -0.78 8.79 18.50
C GLY A 71 -1.42 7.49 18.98
N ALA A 72 -0.67 6.63 19.69
CA ALA A 72 -1.19 5.37 20.16
C ALA A 72 -2.38 5.56 21.12
N LYS A 73 -3.46 4.78 20.89
CA LYS A 73 -4.72 4.85 21.63
C LYS A 73 -5.49 6.19 21.50
N LYS A 74 -5.13 7.03 20.54
CA LYS A 74 -5.87 8.26 20.23
C LYS A 74 -6.90 8.03 19.14
N GLU A 75 -8.10 8.57 19.36
CA GLU A 75 -9.16 8.65 18.35
C GLU A 75 -8.95 9.87 17.42
N GLY A 76 -9.62 9.86 16.29
CA GLY A 76 -9.66 11.00 15.38
C GLY A 76 -8.63 10.98 14.26
N GLY A 77 -7.75 9.98 14.22
CA GLY A 77 -6.87 9.74 13.08
C GLY A 77 -7.56 9.02 11.92
N TRP A 78 -7.01 9.12 10.72
CA TRP A 78 -7.52 8.36 9.57
C TRP A 78 -7.49 6.84 9.79
N VAL A 79 -6.54 6.37 10.61
CA VAL A 79 -6.48 5.02 11.19
C VAL A 79 -6.28 5.13 12.71
N TYR A 80 -6.67 4.08 13.43
CA TYR A 80 -6.44 3.93 14.86
C TYR A 80 -5.46 2.79 15.12
N TYR A 81 -4.59 2.92 16.11
CA TYR A 81 -3.73 1.85 16.62
C TYR A 81 -3.57 1.93 18.14
N ASP A 82 -3.39 0.78 18.80
CA ASP A 82 -3.35 0.67 20.27
C ASP A 82 -1.94 0.65 20.86
N GLY A 83 -0.91 0.65 20.04
CA GLY A 83 0.49 0.71 20.47
C GLY A 83 1.42 1.03 19.34
N PHE A 84 2.57 1.63 19.65
CA PHE A 84 3.58 2.03 18.69
C PHE A 84 4.92 1.30 18.93
N PRO A 85 5.64 0.92 17.89
CA PRO A 85 5.25 0.90 16.49
C PRO A 85 4.34 -0.28 16.15
N CYS A 86 3.35 -0.07 15.29
CA CYS A 86 2.65 -1.16 14.64
C CYS A 86 3.55 -1.78 13.53
N PRO A 87 3.38 -3.08 13.23
CA PRO A 87 2.56 -4.07 13.93
C PRO A 87 3.26 -4.74 15.13
N THR A 88 4.45 -4.26 15.54
CA THR A 88 5.28 -4.95 16.56
C THR A 88 4.76 -4.84 17.99
N LYS A 89 4.13 -3.74 18.36
CA LYS A 89 3.63 -3.47 19.72
C LYS A 89 2.14 -3.25 19.81
N GLY A 90 1.49 -2.80 18.73
CA GLY A 90 0.08 -2.54 18.69
C GLY A 90 -0.57 -3.09 17.43
N ASN A 91 -1.89 -2.98 17.36
CA ASN A 91 -2.68 -3.39 16.21
C ASN A 91 -3.41 -2.18 15.66
N PHE A 92 -3.45 -2.09 14.33
CA PHE A 92 -4.37 -1.19 13.66
C PHE A 92 -5.81 -1.69 13.82
N ASP A 93 -6.71 -0.77 14.16
CA ASP A 93 -8.15 -0.96 14.05
C ASP A 93 -8.73 0.12 13.14
N VAL A 94 -8.77 -0.16 11.86
CA VAL A 94 -9.26 0.78 10.84
C VAL A 94 -10.73 1.14 11.04
N THR A 95 -11.52 0.32 11.78
CA THR A 95 -12.94 0.60 12.02
C THR A 95 -13.16 1.77 12.98
N ARG A 96 -12.13 2.14 13.74
CA ARG A 96 -12.10 3.32 14.61
C ARG A 96 -11.50 4.55 13.94
N GLY A 97 -10.92 4.38 12.74
CA GLY A 97 -10.43 5.50 11.92
C GLY A 97 -11.58 6.34 11.35
N ILE A 98 -11.35 7.65 11.24
CA ILE A 98 -12.38 8.60 10.75
C ILE A 98 -12.74 8.42 9.27
N LEU A 99 -11.92 7.70 8.49
CA LEU A 99 -12.23 7.37 7.09
C LEU A 99 -13.08 6.10 6.93
N TYR A 100 -13.19 5.26 7.97
CA TYR A 100 -13.94 4.02 7.84
C TYR A 100 -15.41 4.18 7.45
N PRO A 101 -16.15 5.22 7.92
CA PRO A 101 -17.52 5.47 7.48
C PRO A 101 -17.68 5.65 5.96
N TYR A 102 -16.63 6.13 5.28
CA TYR A 102 -16.59 6.36 3.83
C TYR A 102 -16.17 5.11 3.06
N THR A 103 -15.24 4.32 3.58
CA THR A 103 -14.74 3.10 2.91
C THR A 103 -15.61 1.88 3.18
N LYS A 104 -16.09 1.71 4.40
CA LYS A 104 -16.85 0.55 4.91
C LYS A 104 -16.21 -0.81 4.64
N SER A 105 -14.90 -0.81 4.33
CA SER A 105 -14.14 -2.01 4.01
C SER A 105 -12.78 -1.98 4.70
N ARG A 106 -12.45 -3.05 5.42
CA ARG A 106 -11.13 -3.22 6.05
C ARG A 106 -10.06 -3.57 5.02
N GLN A 107 -10.45 -4.22 3.92
CA GLN A 107 -9.50 -4.75 2.95
C GLN A 107 -8.81 -3.66 2.13
N VAL A 108 -9.44 -2.51 1.94
CA VAL A 108 -8.86 -1.39 1.18
C VAL A 108 -7.64 -0.76 1.85
N TYR A 109 -7.43 -1.03 3.14
CA TYR A 109 -6.27 -0.54 3.89
C TYR A 109 -5.03 -1.43 3.75
N ILE A 110 -5.15 -2.58 3.10
CA ILE A 110 -4.12 -3.61 3.04
C ILE A 110 -3.69 -3.84 1.59
N CYS A 111 -2.40 -3.71 1.33
CA CYS A 111 -1.81 -4.20 0.08
C CYS A 111 -1.71 -5.72 0.12
N ARG A 112 -2.20 -6.40 -0.93
CA ARG A 112 -2.15 -7.87 -1.02
C ARG A 112 -0.72 -8.43 -1.04
N SER A 113 0.23 -7.61 -1.52
CA SER A 113 1.67 -7.94 -1.50
C SER A 113 2.35 -7.61 -0.16
N ASP A 114 1.62 -7.08 0.82
CA ASP A 114 2.12 -6.92 2.19
C ASP A 114 1.93 -8.22 2.97
N HIS A 115 3.02 -8.94 3.16
CA HIS A 115 3.05 -10.23 3.86
C HIS A 115 3.42 -10.12 5.34
N THR A 116 3.50 -8.90 5.87
CA THR A 116 3.88 -8.65 7.28
C THR A 116 2.79 -9.02 8.29
N GLY A 117 1.55 -9.19 7.81
CA GLY A 117 0.36 -9.40 8.66
C GLY A 117 -0.21 -8.10 9.25
N SER A 118 0.29 -6.94 8.83
CA SER A 118 -0.28 -5.65 9.17
C SER A 118 -1.72 -5.51 8.64
N LYS A 119 -2.53 -4.72 9.33
CA LYS A 119 -3.88 -4.37 8.90
C LYS A 119 -3.95 -3.04 8.14
N VAL A 120 -2.81 -2.37 7.99
CA VAL A 120 -2.61 -1.15 7.21
C VAL A 120 -1.26 -1.25 6.52
N SER A 121 -1.21 -0.98 5.23
CA SER A 121 0.00 -1.06 4.41
C SER A 121 0.44 0.31 3.86
N TYR A 122 -0.32 1.35 4.14
CA TYR A 122 -0.13 2.69 3.59
C TYR A 122 0.10 3.71 4.69
N GLY A 123 0.95 4.69 4.42
CA GLY A 123 1.13 5.90 5.22
C GLY A 123 0.49 7.10 4.52
N ALA A 124 -0.14 7.98 5.29
CA ALA A 124 -0.60 9.28 4.81
C ALA A 124 0.54 10.29 4.90
N ASN A 125 0.73 11.08 3.85
CA ASN A 125 1.82 12.04 3.74
C ASN A 125 1.72 13.14 4.81
N SER A 126 2.81 13.33 5.56
CA SER A 126 2.92 14.35 6.62
C SER A 126 2.63 15.77 6.15
N ASP A 127 2.96 16.10 4.90
CA ASP A 127 2.82 17.45 4.35
C ASP A 127 1.36 17.87 4.19
N THR A 128 0.44 16.91 4.20
CA THR A 128 -1.01 17.18 4.16
C THR A 128 -1.65 17.26 5.55
N LYS A 129 -0.86 17.05 6.62
CA LYS A 129 -1.35 17.12 7.99
C LYS A 129 -1.79 18.55 8.35
N ASP A 130 -2.95 18.64 9.00
CA ASP A 130 -3.50 19.91 9.51
C ASP A 130 -3.64 21.00 8.42
N SER A 131 -3.87 20.59 7.16
CA SER A 131 -4.03 21.48 6.00
C SER A 131 -5.35 21.23 5.27
N LYS A 132 -5.65 22.04 4.27
CA LYS A 132 -6.82 21.90 3.38
C LYS A 132 -6.41 21.41 2.00
N PHE A 133 -7.28 20.71 1.31
CA PHE A 133 -7.06 20.33 -0.09
C PHE A 133 -6.76 21.53 -0.99
N SER A 134 -7.47 22.65 -0.77
CA SER A 134 -7.25 23.90 -1.52
C SER A 134 -5.92 24.60 -1.22
N GLN A 135 -5.18 24.19 -0.20
CA GLN A 135 -3.88 24.74 0.16
C GLN A 135 -2.70 23.96 -0.43
N VAL A 136 -2.97 22.85 -1.13
CA VAL A 136 -1.95 22.07 -1.81
C VAL A 136 -1.59 22.74 -3.13
N ASP A 137 -0.40 23.31 -3.23
CA ASP A 137 0.03 24.08 -4.42
C ASP A 137 0.13 23.22 -5.68
N ASN A 138 0.56 21.96 -5.54
CA ASN A 138 0.72 21.01 -6.64
C ASN A 138 0.00 19.68 -6.35
N PRO A 139 -1.34 19.61 -6.46
CA PRO A 139 -2.08 18.39 -6.11
C PRO A 139 -1.73 17.17 -6.96
N THR A 140 -1.32 17.37 -8.22
CA THR A 140 -0.91 16.30 -9.13
C THR A 140 0.49 15.75 -8.84
N GLY A 141 1.30 16.49 -8.11
CA GLY A 141 2.66 16.10 -7.72
C GLY A 141 2.79 15.77 -6.23
N THR A 142 1.80 16.10 -5.41
CA THR A 142 1.84 15.83 -3.98
C THR A 142 1.17 14.49 -3.67
N PRO A 143 1.92 13.47 -3.24
CA PRO A 143 1.36 12.21 -2.81
C PRO A 143 0.47 12.38 -1.59
N LEU A 144 -0.66 11.69 -1.58
CA LEU A 144 -1.59 11.62 -0.45
C LEU A 144 -1.33 10.36 0.39
N LEU A 145 -1.24 9.21 -0.28
CA LEU A 145 -0.96 7.92 0.34
C LEU A 145 0.17 7.22 -0.41
N LEU A 146 1.02 6.54 0.35
CA LEU A 146 2.17 5.81 -0.15
C LEU A 146 2.20 4.41 0.46
N GLU A 147 2.84 3.47 -0.23
CA GLU A 147 3.18 2.17 0.34
C GLU A 147 4.38 2.35 1.27
N GLU A 148 4.09 2.48 2.53
CA GLU A 148 5.10 2.77 3.55
C GLU A 148 5.77 1.49 4.05
N GLY A 149 7.08 1.60 4.29
CA GLY A 149 7.87 0.71 5.10
C GLY A 149 8.51 1.46 6.26
N SER A 150 8.61 0.81 7.39
CA SER A 150 9.29 1.34 8.56
C SER A 150 10.00 0.19 9.29
N THR A 151 9.42 -0.36 10.34
CA THR A 151 10.07 -1.38 11.17
C THR A 151 10.02 -2.80 10.60
N LYS A 152 9.11 -3.11 9.67
CA LYS A 152 8.91 -4.45 9.08
C LYS A 152 8.37 -4.41 7.66
N GLU A 153 8.90 -3.54 6.84
CA GLU A 153 8.43 -3.38 5.45
C GLU A 153 6.94 -3.01 5.34
N THR A 154 6.38 -2.41 6.40
CA THR A 154 5.00 -1.91 6.45
C THR A 154 4.93 -0.69 7.36
N THR A 155 3.82 0.04 7.31
CA THR A 155 3.62 1.22 8.14
C THR A 155 3.64 0.90 9.63
N ASN A 156 4.19 1.82 10.42
CA ASN A 156 4.27 1.73 11.88
C ASN A 156 3.13 2.46 12.61
N ASP A 157 2.50 3.45 11.98
CA ASP A 157 1.42 4.26 12.55
C ASP A 157 0.44 4.81 11.50
N GLY A 158 0.67 4.53 10.20
CA GLY A 158 -0.14 5.06 9.11
C GLY A 158 0.19 6.51 8.72
N PHE A 159 1.34 7.02 9.17
CA PHE A 159 1.80 8.37 8.91
C PHE A 159 3.19 8.34 8.29
N PHE A 160 3.33 8.88 7.10
CA PHE A 160 4.59 8.87 6.37
C PHE A 160 5.34 10.18 6.53
N ASN A 161 6.54 10.12 7.12
CA ASN A 161 7.41 11.28 7.30
C ASN A 161 8.89 10.89 7.18
N ILE A 162 9.57 11.47 6.20
CA ILE A 162 11.01 11.23 5.97
C ILE A 162 11.94 11.96 6.94
N ASP A 163 11.44 12.96 7.65
CA ASP A 163 12.25 13.79 8.55
C ASP A 163 12.38 13.21 9.96
N TYR A 164 11.54 12.22 10.29
CA TYR A 164 11.58 11.59 11.61
C TYR A 164 12.67 10.50 11.69
N THR A 165 13.07 10.18 12.91
CA THR A 165 14.02 9.10 13.20
C THR A 165 13.35 8.05 14.09
N PRO A 166 13.25 6.77 13.66
CA PRO A 166 13.72 6.22 12.36
C PRO A 166 12.89 6.76 11.19
N LYS A 167 13.55 6.97 10.04
CA LYS A 167 12.91 7.47 8.83
C LYS A 167 11.93 6.43 8.27
N ASP A 168 10.79 6.93 7.80
CA ASP A 168 9.92 6.13 6.96
C ASP A 168 10.52 6.03 5.56
N TYR A 169 10.24 4.93 4.89
CA TYR A 169 10.69 4.70 3.52
C TYR A 169 9.57 4.08 2.69
N ILE A 170 9.67 4.21 1.39
CA ILE A 170 8.70 3.65 0.46
C ILE A 170 9.11 2.24 0.10
N VAL A 171 8.16 1.30 0.13
CA VAL A 171 8.42 -0.12 -0.17
C VAL A 171 8.14 -0.42 -1.63
N ASN A 172 9.03 -1.17 -2.27
CA ASN A 172 8.93 -1.57 -3.68
C ASN A 172 8.16 -2.89 -3.86
N ARG A 173 6.91 -2.96 -3.40
CA ARG A 173 6.10 -4.20 -3.38
C ARG A 173 5.69 -4.71 -4.76
N HIS A 174 5.67 -3.86 -5.79
CA HIS A 174 5.09 -4.17 -7.09
C HIS A 174 6.11 -4.01 -8.22
N GLN A 175 6.73 -5.13 -8.66
CA GLN A 175 7.65 -5.17 -9.82
C GLN A 175 8.76 -4.11 -9.77
N LYS A 176 9.41 -3.95 -8.61
CA LYS A 176 10.44 -2.94 -8.33
C LYS A 176 9.89 -1.50 -8.39
N GLY A 177 8.66 -1.31 -8.01
CA GLY A 177 8.02 -0.01 -7.87
C GLY A 177 7.00 -0.01 -6.74
N SER A 178 6.38 1.13 -6.53
CA SER A 178 5.36 1.37 -5.53
C SER A 178 4.15 2.07 -6.12
N VAL A 179 3.02 1.97 -5.45
CA VAL A 179 1.78 2.65 -5.83
C VAL A 179 1.60 3.87 -4.96
N TYR A 180 1.22 4.97 -5.59
CA TYR A 180 0.96 6.27 -4.96
C TYR A 180 -0.43 6.76 -5.31
N SER A 181 -1.17 7.30 -4.35
CA SER A 181 -2.29 8.19 -4.63
C SER A 181 -1.88 9.63 -4.40
N PHE A 182 -2.42 10.54 -5.19
CA PHE A 182 -2.09 11.96 -5.15
C PHE A 182 -3.27 12.80 -4.67
N CYS A 183 -2.99 14.04 -4.27
CA CYS A 183 -4.01 14.92 -3.70
C CYS A 183 -5.11 15.33 -4.70
N ASP A 184 -4.88 15.20 -6.02
CA ASP A 184 -5.89 15.38 -7.07
C ASP A 184 -6.77 14.14 -7.30
N GLY A 185 -6.49 13.03 -6.59
CA GLY A 185 -7.25 11.78 -6.65
C GLY A 185 -6.76 10.78 -7.71
N HIS A 186 -5.73 11.10 -8.52
CA HIS A 186 -5.16 10.10 -9.39
C HIS A 186 -4.28 9.12 -8.61
N VAL A 187 -4.10 7.92 -9.17
CA VAL A 187 -3.24 6.87 -8.61
C VAL A 187 -2.33 6.37 -9.72
N SER A 188 -1.03 6.30 -9.43
CA SER A 188 -0.04 5.77 -10.36
C SER A 188 0.84 4.73 -9.69
N TRP A 189 1.40 3.84 -10.52
CA TRP A 189 2.51 2.98 -10.15
C TRP A 189 3.78 3.56 -10.73
N GLU A 190 4.79 3.77 -9.89
CA GLU A 190 6.05 4.35 -10.29
C GLU A 190 7.19 3.38 -9.97
N ARG A 191 8.13 3.30 -10.91
CA ARG A 191 9.29 2.44 -10.72
C ARG A 191 10.24 3.06 -9.70
N TRP A 192 10.83 2.26 -8.84
CA TRP A 192 11.79 2.68 -7.82
C TRP A 192 12.99 3.48 -8.35
N SER A 193 13.38 3.27 -9.61
CA SER A 193 14.51 3.97 -10.27
C SER A 193 14.16 5.32 -10.87
N ASP A 194 12.89 5.71 -10.91
CA ASP A 194 12.47 6.96 -11.56
C ASP A 194 12.67 8.14 -10.61
N LYS A 195 13.87 8.77 -10.75
CA LYS A 195 14.26 9.95 -9.94
C LYS A 195 13.29 11.12 -10.08
N GLU A 196 12.52 11.20 -11.16
CA GLU A 196 11.53 12.26 -11.38
C GLU A 196 10.35 12.20 -10.39
N VAL A 197 10.00 11.01 -9.91
CA VAL A 197 8.93 10.86 -8.90
C VAL A 197 9.38 11.44 -7.57
N TRP A 198 10.63 11.20 -7.21
CA TRP A 198 11.22 11.70 -5.97
C TRP A 198 11.41 13.23 -6.01
N ALA A 199 11.82 13.77 -7.15
CA ALA A 199 11.98 15.22 -7.34
C ALA A 199 10.63 15.97 -7.33
N LYS A 200 9.53 15.33 -7.74
CA LYS A 200 8.19 15.91 -7.69
C LYS A 200 7.60 15.92 -6.28
N CYS A 201 8.07 15.02 -5.43
CA CYS A 201 7.54 14.82 -4.09
C CYS A 201 8.33 15.56 -3.00
N ASP A 202 9.35 16.36 -3.34
CA ASP A 202 10.33 16.94 -2.41
C ASP A 202 11.00 15.91 -1.46
N PHE A 203 10.87 14.61 -1.79
CA PHE A 203 11.48 13.55 -0.99
C PHE A 203 12.97 13.47 -1.28
N ALA A 204 13.77 13.45 -0.21
CA ALA A 204 15.18 13.12 -0.30
C ALA A 204 15.40 11.75 -0.97
N GLU A 205 16.55 11.56 -1.63
CA GLU A 205 16.87 10.38 -2.45
C GLU A 205 16.46 9.05 -1.82
N PRO A 206 15.99 8.06 -2.63
CA PRO A 206 15.61 6.75 -2.14
C PRO A 206 16.78 6.08 -1.41
N ILE A 207 16.49 5.45 -0.27
CA ILE A 207 17.48 4.64 0.44
C ILE A 207 17.83 3.43 -0.43
N THR A 208 18.99 3.50 -1.10
CA THR A 208 19.44 2.48 -2.08
C THR A 208 20.15 1.27 -1.45
N ASN A 209 20.04 1.07 -0.15
CA ASN A 209 20.72 -0.01 0.57
C ASN A 209 19.71 -1.07 1.02
N PHE A 210 19.46 -2.05 0.14
CA PHE A 210 18.98 -3.39 0.46
C PHE A 210 19.79 -4.43 -0.30
#